data_a92313c866542f7e7bfcb82d91160530
#
_entry.id   a92313c866542f7e7bfcb82d91160530
#
_cell.length_a   1.000
_cell.length_b   1.000
_cell.length_c   1.000
_cell.angle_alpha   90.00
_cell.angle_beta   90.00
_cell.angle_gamma   90.00
#
_symmetry.space_group_name_H-M   'P 1'
#
loop_
_entity.id
_entity.type
_entity.pdbx_description
1 polymer ?
#
loop_
_entity_poly.entity_id
_entity_poly.type
_entity_poly.pdbx_seq_one_letter_code
_entity_poly.pdbx_strand_id
1 'polypeptide(L)'
;MDTPVSAINIEVNGVNYSITNTNPKTSLNEWLRSQPGLKGTKVTCQEGGCGSCVVALTKPDLVTSKEKTIAVNSCLFSLFAADGFKITTTEGIGRYVCVTFHGRTDRDIQMNVVKCRLV
;
A
#
# COMPACT_ATOMS: atom_id res chain seq x y z
N MET A 1 -30.64 10.13 10.19
CA MET A 1 -30.77 8.71 9.88
C MET A 1 -29.40 8.13 9.74
N ASP A 2 -28.98 7.51 10.78
CA ASP A 2 -27.67 6.90 10.78
C ASP A 2 -27.73 5.59 10.03
N THR A 3 -27.34 5.63 8.74
CA THR A 3 -26.93 4.42 8.12
C THR A 3 -25.79 3.86 8.97
N PRO A 4 -25.86 2.58 9.40
CA PRO A 4 -24.73 2.00 10.07
C PRO A 4 -23.53 2.15 9.16
N VAL A 5 -22.54 2.93 9.58
CA VAL A 5 -21.30 3.06 8.86
C VAL A 5 -20.69 1.67 8.89
N SER A 6 -20.82 0.96 7.79
CA SER A 6 -20.14 -0.31 7.64
C SER A 6 -18.65 -0.05 7.81
N ALA A 7 -18.02 -0.81 8.67
CA ALA A 7 -16.59 -0.71 8.88
C ALA A 7 -15.87 -1.00 7.56
N ILE A 8 -14.90 -0.19 7.25
CA ILE A 8 -14.00 -0.43 6.11
C ILE A 8 -12.97 -1.47 6.57
N ASN A 9 -12.92 -2.59 5.87
CA ASN A 9 -11.98 -3.66 6.19
C ASN A 9 -10.90 -3.73 5.13
N ILE A 10 -9.67 -3.46 5.53
CA ILE A 10 -8.50 -3.53 4.65
C ILE A 10 -7.41 -4.37 5.31
N GLU A 11 -6.59 -4.99 4.48
CA GLU A 11 -5.39 -5.67 4.91
C GLU A 11 -4.18 -4.87 4.42
N VAL A 12 -3.33 -4.43 5.34
CA VAL A 12 -2.11 -3.68 5.00
C VAL A 12 -0.90 -4.49 5.44
N ASN A 13 -0.08 -4.89 4.48
CA ASN A 13 1.15 -5.67 4.72
C ASN A 13 0.91 -6.93 5.58
N GLY A 14 -0.22 -7.60 5.39
CA GLY A 14 -0.58 -8.81 6.13
C GLY A 14 -1.29 -8.57 7.46
N VAL A 15 -1.59 -7.32 7.81
CA VAL A 15 -2.31 -6.97 9.04
C VAL A 15 -3.70 -6.45 8.68
N ASN A 16 -4.72 -7.00 9.30
CA ASN A 16 -6.11 -6.60 9.08
C ASN A 16 -6.47 -5.37 9.92
N TYR A 17 -7.09 -4.40 9.29
CA TYR A 17 -7.60 -3.20 9.92
C TYR A 17 -9.09 -3.06 9.67
N SER A 18 -9.83 -2.73 10.72
CA SER A 18 -11.25 -2.38 10.63
C SER A 18 -11.39 -0.91 11.03
N ILE A 19 -11.83 -0.09 10.10
CA ILE A 19 -11.85 1.35 10.24
C ILE A 19 -13.30 1.81 10.33
N THR A 20 -13.62 2.51 11.40
CA THR A 20 -14.96 3.08 11.64
C THR A 20 -14.86 4.58 11.82
N ASN A 21 -15.97 5.27 11.64
CA ASN A 21 -16.09 6.72 11.89
C ASN A 21 -15.09 7.58 11.10
N THR A 22 -14.86 7.23 9.84
CA THR A 22 -13.92 7.95 9.00
C THR A 22 -14.65 8.95 8.10
N ASN A 23 -14.04 10.12 7.90
CA ASN A 23 -14.55 11.13 6.99
C ASN A 23 -14.53 10.58 5.54
N PRO A 24 -15.63 10.70 4.78
CA PRO A 24 -15.70 10.26 3.39
C PRO A 24 -14.64 10.86 2.47
N LYS A 25 -14.09 12.00 2.82
CA LYS A 25 -13.03 12.68 2.05
C LYS A 25 -11.62 12.20 2.37
N THR A 26 -11.47 11.31 3.33
CA THR A 26 -10.15 10.79 3.71
C THR A 26 -9.57 9.96 2.58
N SER A 27 -8.36 10.30 2.15
CA SER A 27 -7.62 9.49 1.18
C SER A 27 -6.95 8.30 1.87
N LEU A 28 -6.65 7.28 1.08
CA LEU A 28 -5.88 6.14 1.57
C LEU A 28 -4.52 6.57 2.13
N ASN A 29 -3.87 7.54 1.48
CA ASN A 29 -2.59 8.09 1.93
C ASN A 29 -2.69 8.75 3.31
N GLU A 30 -3.69 9.59 3.53
CA GLU A 30 -3.89 10.23 4.83
C GLU A 30 -4.04 9.21 5.95
N TRP A 31 -4.84 8.19 5.71
CA TRP A 31 -5.03 7.13 6.70
C TRP A 31 -3.74 6.34 6.95
N LEU A 32 -3.03 5.94 5.89
CA LEU A 32 -1.76 5.22 6.02
C LEU A 32 -0.74 6.01 6.83
N ARG A 33 -0.61 7.30 6.55
CA ARG A 33 0.34 8.16 7.25
C ARG A 33 -0.07 8.46 8.71
N SER A 34 -1.32 8.26 9.06
CA SER A 34 -1.79 8.38 10.45
C SER A 34 -1.46 7.14 11.29
N GLN A 35 -1.12 6.01 10.65
CA GLN A 35 -0.82 4.78 11.35
C GLN A 35 0.66 4.72 11.77
N PRO A 36 0.96 4.23 12.99
CA PRO A 36 2.34 4.01 13.39
C PRO A 36 2.97 2.93 12.49
N GLY A 37 4.19 3.20 12.01
CA GLY A 37 4.93 2.26 11.17
C GLY A 37 4.53 2.18 9.70
N LEU A 38 3.57 3.00 9.24
CA LEU A 38 3.14 3.04 7.84
C LEU A 38 3.42 4.38 7.15
N LYS A 39 4.37 5.15 7.65
CA LYS A 39 4.72 6.47 7.13
C LYS A 39 5.73 6.44 5.97
N GLY A 40 6.10 5.25 5.51
CA GLY A 40 7.00 5.11 4.37
C GLY A 40 6.37 5.55 3.04
N THR A 41 5.06 5.43 2.91
CA THR A 41 4.32 5.98 1.78
C THR A 41 4.28 7.50 1.91
N LYS A 42 4.94 8.19 1.00
CA LYS A 42 5.06 9.66 1.05
C LYS A 42 3.89 10.34 0.34
N VAL A 43 3.77 11.63 0.54
CA VAL A 43 2.84 12.48 -0.19
C VAL A 43 3.55 13.80 -0.52
N THR A 44 3.49 14.20 -1.77
CA THR A 44 4.15 15.42 -2.24
C THR A 44 3.20 16.28 -3.06
N CYS A 45 2.79 15.82 -4.25
CA CYS A 45 1.99 16.66 -5.15
C CYS A 45 0.48 16.62 -4.87
N GLN A 46 -0.06 15.53 -4.36
CA GLN A 46 -1.50 15.29 -4.17
C GLN A 46 -2.35 15.41 -5.44
N GLU A 47 -1.72 15.31 -6.61
CA GLU A 47 -2.37 15.46 -7.91
C GLU A 47 -2.06 14.34 -8.91
N GLY A 48 -1.35 13.30 -8.45
CA GLY A 48 -1.03 12.12 -9.26
C GLY A 48 0.20 12.28 -10.15
N GLY A 49 0.97 13.36 -10.01
CA GLY A 49 2.11 13.65 -10.89
C GLY A 49 3.45 13.09 -10.42
N CYS A 50 3.70 13.02 -9.11
CA CYS A 50 5.03 12.67 -8.60
C CYS A 50 5.25 11.18 -8.33
N GLY A 51 4.20 10.39 -8.12
CA GLY A 51 4.28 8.96 -7.84
C GLY A 51 4.85 8.58 -6.47
N SER A 52 5.15 9.54 -5.58
CA SER A 52 5.73 9.25 -4.27
C SER A 52 4.78 8.52 -3.32
N CYS A 53 3.48 8.56 -3.59
CA CYS A 53 2.43 7.94 -2.80
C CYS A 53 1.96 6.58 -3.32
N VAL A 54 2.60 6.03 -4.34
CA VAL A 54 2.18 4.78 -4.97
C VAL A 54 2.18 3.62 -3.99
N VAL A 55 1.09 2.87 -3.98
CA VAL A 55 0.93 1.62 -3.25
C VAL A 55 0.38 0.55 -4.19
N ALA A 56 0.57 -0.71 -3.84
CA ALA A 56 -0.01 -1.83 -4.57
C ALA A 56 -1.32 -2.26 -3.92
N LEU A 57 -2.37 -2.36 -4.72
CA LEU A 57 -3.66 -2.90 -4.30
C LEU A 57 -3.85 -4.28 -4.93
N THR A 58 -4.17 -5.27 -4.12
CA THR A 58 -4.44 -6.63 -4.56
C THR A 58 -5.86 -7.01 -4.21
N LYS A 59 -6.57 -7.52 -5.19
CA LYS A 59 -7.95 -8.01 -5.03
C LYS A 59 -8.13 -9.26 -5.87
N PRO A 60 -8.92 -10.24 -5.40
CA PRO A 60 -9.31 -11.35 -6.25
C PRO A 60 -10.14 -10.85 -7.44
N ASP A 61 -9.76 -11.29 -8.62
CA ASP A 61 -10.52 -11.03 -9.83
C ASP A 61 -11.78 -11.91 -9.84
N LEU A 62 -12.94 -11.29 -9.98
CA LEU A 62 -14.22 -11.99 -9.99
C LEU A 62 -14.38 -12.94 -11.18
N VAL A 63 -13.66 -12.70 -12.26
CA VAL A 63 -13.78 -13.48 -13.51
C VAL A 63 -12.83 -14.67 -13.50
N THR A 64 -11.58 -14.48 -13.10
CA THR A 64 -10.53 -15.50 -13.17
C THR A 64 -10.24 -16.21 -11.86
N SER A 65 -10.82 -15.72 -10.75
CA SER A 65 -10.52 -16.17 -9.37
C SER A 65 -9.04 -16.05 -8.97
N LYS A 66 -8.24 -15.36 -9.78
CA LYS A 66 -6.84 -15.06 -9.50
C LYS A 66 -6.70 -13.70 -8.86
N GLU A 67 -5.72 -13.53 -8.01
CA GLU A 67 -5.41 -12.22 -7.43
C GLU A 67 -4.81 -11.31 -8.51
N LYS A 68 -5.36 -10.11 -8.61
CA LYS A 68 -4.85 -9.06 -9.49
C LYS A 68 -4.30 -7.93 -8.65
N THR A 69 -3.08 -7.53 -8.94
CA THR A 69 -2.40 -6.40 -8.26
C THR A 69 -2.28 -5.23 -9.22
N ILE A 70 -2.66 -4.06 -8.75
CA ILE A 70 -2.54 -2.81 -9.49
C ILE A 70 -1.81 -1.77 -8.64
N ALA A 71 -1.09 -0.86 -9.28
CA ALA A 71 -0.46 0.27 -8.62
C ALA A 71 -1.39 1.48 -8.67
N VAL A 72 -1.56 2.15 -7.54
CA VAL A 72 -2.40 3.35 -7.45
C VAL A 72 -1.70 4.46 -6.69
N ASN A 73 -2.04 5.69 -7.01
CA ASN A 73 -1.63 6.87 -6.23
C ASN A 73 -2.53 6.99 -5.00
N SER A 74 -2.00 6.65 -3.83
CA SER A 74 -2.80 6.63 -2.60
C SER A 74 -3.33 8.00 -2.19
N CYS A 75 -2.71 9.09 -2.63
CA CYS A 75 -3.18 10.45 -2.33
C CYS A 75 -4.50 10.79 -3.03
N LEU A 76 -4.81 10.14 -4.15
CA LEU A 76 -6.05 10.32 -4.91
C LEU A 76 -7.05 9.18 -4.73
N PHE A 77 -6.65 8.11 -4.08
CA PHE A 77 -7.49 6.95 -3.86
C PHE A 77 -8.27 7.10 -2.56
N SER A 78 -9.60 6.98 -2.63
CA SER A 78 -10.45 7.06 -1.44
C SER A 78 -10.22 5.88 -0.51
N LEU A 79 -10.17 6.14 0.79
CA LEU A 79 -10.11 5.09 1.79
C LEU A 79 -11.33 4.15 1.71
N PHE A 80 -12.50 4.69 1.42
CA PHE A 80 -13.72 3.89 1.24
C PHE A 80 -13.65 2.95 0.04
N ALA A 81 -12.99 3.36 -1.04
CA ALA A 81 -12.80 2.53 -2.21
C ALA A 81 -11.80 1.39 -1.96
N ALA A 82 -11.00 1.48 -0.91
CA ALA A 82 -10.03 0.46 -0.54
C ALA A 82 -10.64 -0.73 0.22
N ASP A 83 -11.93 -0.67 0.55
CA ASP A 83 -12.60 -1.73 1.30
C ASP A 83 -12.47 -3.08 0.58
N GLY A 84 -12.05 -4.10 1.32
CA GLY A 84 -11.84 -5.45 0.81
C GLY A 84 -10.53 -5.65 0.04
N PHE A 85 -9.67 -4.65 -0.08
CA PHE A 85 -8.38 -4.80 -0.75
C PHE A 85 -7.26 -5.18 0.22
N LYS A 86 -6.29 -5.90 -0.33
CA LYS A 86 -4.98 -6.07 0.30
C LYS A 86 -4.05 -4.97 -0.22
N ILE A 87 -3.48 -4.23 0.69
CA ILE A 87 -2.62 -3.09 0.36
C ILE A 87 -1.18 -3.43 0.73
N THR A 88 -0.28 -3.27 -0.22
CA THR A 88 1.16 -3.40 0.03
C THR A 88 1.80 -2.03 -0.09
N THR A 89 2.35 -1.56 1.02
CA THR A 89 3.09 -0.31 1.09
C THR A 89 4.60 -0.56 0.99
N THR A 90 5.36 0.51 1.03
CA THR A 90 6.83 0.43 1.03
C THR A 90 7.37 -0.47 2.13
N GLU A 91 6.76 -0.45 3.30
CA GLU A 91 7.15 -1.31 4.43
C GLU A 91 6.89 -2.79 4.16
N GLY A 92 5.86 -3.10 3.36
CA GLY A 92 5.51 -4.47 2.99
C GLY A 92 6.40 -5.07 1.92
N ILE A 93 6.95 -4.24 1.04
CA ILE A 93 7.90 -4.68 0.00
C ILE A 93 9.25 -5.04 0.64
N GLY A 94 9.60 -4.38 1.70
CA GLY A 94 10.85 -4.59 2.42
C GLY A 94 11.44 -3.26 2.85
N ARG A 95 12.07 -3.26 4.02
CA ARG A 95 12.57 -2.02 4.62
C ARG A 95 13.81 -1.46 3.95
N TYR A 96 14.56 -2.29 3.30
CA TYR A 96 15.76 -1.89 2.57
C TYR A 96 16.03 -2.85 1.47
N VAL A 97 16.27 -2.28 0.34
CA VAL A 97 17.05 -2.90 -0.70
C VAL A 97 18.47 -2.44 -0.48
N CYS A 98 19.22 -3.14 0.34
CA CYS A 98 20.65 -3.13 0.21
C CYS A 98 20.96 -4.04 -0.98
N VAL A 99 21.09 -3.44 -2.14
CA VAL A 99 21.60 -4.15 -3.29
C VAL A 99 23.10 -4.27 -3.06
N THR A 100 23.53 -5.34 -2.46
CA THR A 100 24.90 -5.74 -2.56
C THR A 100 25.10 -6.17 -4.01
N PHE A 101 25.62 -5.29 -4.82
CA PHE A 101 26.09 -5.63 -6.14
C PHE A 101 27.27 -6.60 -6.01
N HIS A 102 26.99 -7.86 -6.00
CA HIS A 102 27.95 -8.85 -6.41
C HIS A 102 27.77 -8.98 -7.91
N GLY A 103 28.60 -8.26 -8.64
CA GLY A 103 28.49 -8.06 -10.06
C GLY A 103 28.35 -9.33 -10.88
N ARG A 104 27.13 -9.74 -11.10
CA ARG A 104 26.76 -10.79 -12.05
C ARG A 104 25.36 -10.52 -12.57
N THR A 105 25.29 -10.17 -13.83
CA THR A 105 24.13 -10.13 -14.72
C THR A 105 22.77 -9.65 -14.16
N ASP A 106 22.05 -8.90 -14.97
CA ASP A 106 20.72 -8.31 -14.67
C ASP A 106 19.69 -9.30 -14.11
N ARG A 107 19.88 -10.59 -14.29
CA ARG A 107 18.99 -11.62 -13.75
C ARG A 107 19.20 -11.89 -12.27
N ASP A 108 20.38 -11.60 -11.77
CA ASP A 108 20.72 -11.82 -10.35
C ASP A 108 20.25 -10.66 -9.47
N ILE A 109 19.94 -9.51 -10.06
CA ILE A 109 19.46 -8.33 -9.36
C ILE A 109 18.09 -8.58 -8.73
N GLN A 110 17.24 -9.38 -9.36
CA GLN A 110 15.92 -9.69 -8.81
C GLN A 110 15.94 -10.64 -7.62
N MET A 111 16.98 -11.40 -7.45
CA MET A 111 17.05 -12.44 -6.41
C MET A 111 17.82 -12.03 -5.16
N ASN A 112 18.59 -10.96 -5.22
CA ASN A 112 19.44 -10.51 -4.12
C ASN A 112 18.96 -9.21 -3.45
N VAL A 113 17.65 -9.09 -3.31
CA VAL A 113 17.09 -8.07 -2.43
C VAL A 113 17.38 -8.50 -1.00
N VAL A 114 18.54 -8.14 -0.53
CA VAL A 114 18.87 -8.31 0.89
C VAL A 114 18.11 -7.24 1.65
N LYS A 115 17.16 -7.68 2.46
CA LYS A 115 16.49 -6.78 3.40
C LYS A 115 17.53 -6.21 4.35
N CYS A 116 18.07 -5.07 4.04
CA CYS A 116 18.86 -4.33 5.03
C CYS A 116 17.93 -3.83 6.12
N ARG A 117 18.09 -4.37 7.30
CA ARG A 117 17.46 -3.80 8.48
C ARG A 117 18.20 -2.53 8.84
N LEU A 118 17.56 -1.37 8.74
CA LEU A 118 18.05 -0.23 9.49
C LEU A 118 17.78 -0.46 10.96
N VAL A 119 18.84 -0.47 11.64
CA VAL A 119 18.80 -0.35 13.09
C VAL A 119 18.42 1.08 13.47
#